data_d2699fb7a6ef53ce8c880a442e9d7a40
#
_entry.id   d2699fb7a6ef53ce8c880a442e9d7a40
#
_cell.length_a   1.000
_cell.length_b   1.000
_cell.length_c   1.000
_cell.angle_alpha   90.00
_cell.angle_beta   90.00
_cell.angle_gamma   90.00
#
_symmetry.space_group_name_H-M   'P 1'
#
loop_
_entity.id
_entity.type
_entity.pdbx_description
1 polymer ?
#
loop_
_entity_poly.entity_id
_entity_poly.type
_entity_poly.pdbx_seq_one_letter_code
_entity_poly.pdbx_strand_id
1 'polypeptide(L)'
;MKRDEFIKSTEEALEQLMEILKYKGREYSTIDNTFANFENAIGTSMCDTREGVLWHYMLKHVVSIKDMVQELEVGGQFSKNYTQEYVNEKIGDNINYLLLLRAMLLERLQTNNNTTYDTGSY
;
A
#
# COMPACT_ATOMS: atom_id res chain seq x y z
N MET A 1 -23.36 9.02 -7.09
CA MET A 1 -23.41 7.91 -6.11
C MET A 1 -23.93 8.40 -4.79
N LYS A 2 -24.91 7.72 -4.24
CA LYS A 2 -25.46 8.07 -2.92
C LYS A 2 -24.51 7.60 -1.82
N ARG A 3 -24.59 8.25 -0.66
CA ARG A 3 -23.71 7.93 0.46
C ARG A 3 -23.78 6.45 0.88
N ASP A 4 -24.99 5.89 0.94
CA ASP A 4 -25.17 4.50 1.33
C ASP A 4 -24.53 3.54 0.33
N GLU A 5 -24.60 3.86 -0.94
CA GLU A 5 -23.95 3.09 -2.01
C GLU A 5 -22.43 3.13 -1.88
N PHE A 6 -21.89 4.31 -1.57
CA PHE A 6 -20.46 4.50 -1.33
C PHE A 6 -19.99 3.67 -0.13
N ILE A 7 -20.72 3.73 0.97
CA ILE A 7 -20.36 3.00 2.20
C ILE A 7 -20.37 1.49 1.92
N LYS A 8 -21.42 0.99 1.26
CA LYS A 8 -21.54 -0.43 0.94
C LYS A 8 -20.40 -0.87 0.03
N SER A 9 -20.11 -0.11 -1.01
CA SER A 9 -19.01 -0.39 -1.94
C SER A 9 -17.67 -0.41 -1.21
N THR A 10 -17.46 0.52 -0.28
CA THR A 10 -16.23 0.59 0.51
C THR A 10 -16.09 -0.61 1.43
N GLU A 11 -17.16 -1.02 2.10
CA GLU A 11 -17.13 -2.20 2.98
C GLU A 11 -16.77 -3.45 2.18
N GLU A 12 -17.37 -3.64 1.00
CA GLU A 12 -17.05 -4.77 0.12
C GLU A 12 -15.59 -4.73 -0.32
N ALA A 13 -15.10 -3.55 -0.68
CA ALA A 13 -13.71 -3.38 -1.09
C ALA A 13 -12.73 -3.70 0.04
N LEU A 14 -12.99 -3.24 1.25
CA LEU A 14 -12.15 -3.50 2.41
C LEU A 14 -12.14 -4.98 2.77
N GLU A 15 -13.28 -5.65 2.67
CA GLU A 15 -13.37 -7.09 2.92
C GLU A 15 -12.51 -7.87 1.93
N GLN A 16 -12.60 -7.55 0.64
CA GLN A 16 -11.77 -8.16 -0.40
C GLN A 16 -10.30 -7.88 -0.18
N LEU A 17 -9.95 -6.65 0.19
CA LEU A 17 -8.55 -6.28 0.49
C LEU A 17 -7.99 -7.09 1.65
N MET A 18 -8.78 -7.32 2.67
CA MET A 18 -8.36 -8.10 3.83
C MET A 18 -8.05 -9.55 3.44
N GLU A 19 -8.89 -10.13 2.58
CA GLU A 19 -8.65 -11.48 2.07
C GLU A 19 -7.36 -11.56 1.24
N ILE A 20 -7.16 -10.59 0.35
CA ILE A 20 -5.95 -10.52 -0.47
C ILE A 20 -4.72 -10.35 0.42
N LEU A 21 -4.79 -9.48 1.42
CA LEU A 21 -3.67 -9.22 2.32
C LEU A 21 -3.28 -10.47 3.11
N LYS A 22 -4.26 -11.22 3.60
CA LYS A 22 -4.02 -12.48 4.29
C LYS A 22 -3.35 -13.51 3.38
N TYR A 23 -3.79 -13.59 2.13
CA TYR A 23 -3.27 -14.54 1.16
C TYR A 23 -1.88 -14.14 0.68
N LYS A 24 -1.72 -12.92 0.20
CA LYS A 24 -0.43 -12.43 -0.30
C LYS A 24 0.61 -12.23 0.78
N GLY A 25 0.19 -11.97 2.00
CA GLY A 25 1.09 -11.86 3.13
C GLY A 25 1.97 -13.09 3.32
N ARG A 26 1.48 -14.25 2.89
CA ARG A 26 2.25 -15.50 2.95
C ARG A 26 3.40 -15.52 1.94
N GLU A 27 3.29 -14.77 0.85
CA GLU A 27 4.31 -14.71 -0.20
C GLU A 27 5.44 -13.76 0.16
N TYR A 28 5.14 -12.67 0.90
CA TYR A 28 6.10 -11.62 1.19
C TYR A 28 6.75 -11.72 2.54
N SER A 29 6.26 -12.62 3.39
CA SER A 29 6.66 -12.64 4.79
C SER A 29 6.89 -14.05 5.28
N THR A 30 7.61 -14.14 6.38
CA THR A 30 7.63 -15.35 7.21
C THR A 30 6.59 -15.19 8.30
N ILE A 31 6.29 -16.29 9.02
CA ILE A 31 5.37 -16.25 10.16
C ILE A 31 5.84 -15.23 11.20
N ASP A 32 7.15 -15.16 11.41
CA ASP A 32 7.76 -14.33 12.45
C ASP A 32 8.07 -12.90 11.98
N ASN A 33 8.11 -12.67 10.66
CA ASN A 33 8.49 -11.38 10.14
C ASN A 33 7.68 -11.02 8.89
N THR A 34 6.70 -10.17 9.08
CA THR A 34 5.82 -9.68 8.02
C THR A 34 6.59 -8.92 6.94
N PHE A 35 7.73 -8.34 7.27
CA PHE A 35 8.47 -7.46 6.37
C PHE A 35 9.71 -8.08 5.76
N ALA A 36 9.88 -9.40 5.92
CA ALA A 36 11.10 -10.10 5.51
C ALA A 36 11.51 -9.82 4.07
N ASN A 37 10.55 -9.80 3.14
CA ASN A 37 10.84 -9.57 1.73
C ASN A 37 11.44 -8.18 1.48
N PHE A 38 10.93 -7.17 2.16
CA PHE A 38 11.44 -5.81 2.01
C PHE A 38 12.81 -5.65 2.66
N GLU A 39 13.01 -6.26 3.83
CA GLU A 39 14.30 -6.23 4.52
C GLU A 39 15.38 -6.93 3.71
N ASN A 40 15.06 -8.06 3.10
CA ASN A 40 16.00 -8.82 2.27
C ASN A 40 16.41 -8.07 1.00
N ALA A 41 15.59 -7.13 0.53
CA ALA A 41 15.86 -6.35 -0.66
C ALA A 41 16.67 -5.08 -0.39
N ILE A 42 16.97 -4.73 0.85
CA ILE A 42 17.68 -3.50 1.20
C ILE A 42 18.99 -3.36 0.41
N GLY A 43 19.82 -4.38 0.42
CA GLY A 43 21.12 -4.32 -0.24
C GLY A 43 21.08 -4.28 -1.75
N THR A 44 20.02 -4.80 -2.36
CA THR A 44 19.90 -4.93 -3.82
C THR A 44 19.12 -3.80 -4.46
N SER A 45 18.36 -3.05 -3.68
CA SER A 45 17.45 -2.00 -4.19
C SER A 45 18.04 -0.60 -4.11
N MET A 46 19.28 -0.46 -3.65
CA MET A 46 19.92 0.83 -3.40
C MET A 46 19.20 1.68 -2.35
N CYS A 47 18.35 1.05 -1.54
CA CYS A 47 17.68 1.69 -0.42
C CYS A 47 18.34 1.26 0.88
N ASP A 48 18.39 2.15 1.86
CA ASP A 48 19.00 1.88 3.15
C ASP A 48 18.02 1.33 4.18
N THR A 49 16.73 1.39 3.88
CA THR A 49 15.68 0.95 4.79
C THR A 49 14.62 0.13 4.06
N ARG A 50 13.93 -0.73 4.81
CA ARG A 50 12.80 -1.49 4.29
C ARG A 50 11.66 -0.57 3.83
N GLU A 51 11.49 0.57 4.51
CA GLU A 51 10.50 1.57 4.12
C GLU A 51 10.82 2.17 2.75
N GLY A 52 12.08 2.43 2.50
CA GLY A 52 12.54 2.90 1.20
C GLY A 52 12.32 1.87 0.09
N VAL A 53 12.56 0.60 0.37
CA VAL A 53 12.29 -0.49 -0.56
C VAL A 53 10.80 -0.54 -0.90
N LEU A 54 9.95 -0.52 0.11
CA LEU A 54 8.51 -0.55 -0.07
C LEU A 54 8.04 0.64 -0.89
N TRP A 55 8.54 1.82 -0.60
CA TRP A 55 8.20 3.04 -1.31
C TRP A 55 8.50 2.92 -2.80
N HIS A 56 9.65 2.37 -3.15
CA HIS A 56 10.02 2.14 -4.55
C HIS A 56 9.08 1.17 -5.25
N TYR A 57 8.71 0.08 -4.58
CA TYR A 57 7.75 -0.87 -5.15
C TYR A 57 6.39 -0.23 -5.35
N MET A 58 5.95 0.60 -4.39
CA MET A 58 4.66 1.28 -4.46
C MET A 58 4.58 2.25 -5.63
N LEU A 59 5.69 2.91 -5.98
CA LEU A 59 5.69 3.89 -7.06
C LEU A 59 5.19 3.32 -8.39
N LYS A 60 5.49 2.07 -8.70
CA LYS A 60 5.01 1.41 -9.91
C LYS A 60 3.49 1.32 -9.93
N HIS A 61 2.90 1.07 -8.78
CA HIS A 61 1.45 0.95 -8.65
C HIS A 61 0.76 2.32 -8.65
N VAL A 62 1.43 3.33 -8.10
CA VAL A 62 0.94 4.72 -8.17
C VAL A 62 0.82 5.19 -9.62
N VAL A 63 1.78 4.82 -10.47
CA VAL A 63 1.76 5.19 -11.89
C VAL A 63 0.49 4.69 -12.58
N SER A 64 0.04 3.47 -12.28
CA SER A 64 -1.19 2.93 -12.87
C SER A 64 -2.41 3.78 -12.51
N ILE A 65 -2.48 4.28 -11.27
CA ILE A 65 -3.57 5.17 -10.84
C ILE A 65 -3.43 6.54 -11.53
N LYS A 66 -2.23 7.07 -11.56
CA LYS A 66 -1.94 8.34 -12.23
C LYS A 66 -2.38 8.31 -13.69
N ASP A 67 -2.10 7.21 -14.39
CA ASP A 67 -2.48 7.06 -15.79
C ASP A 67 -3.99 7.13 -15.99
N MET A 68 -4.77 6.49 -15.11
CA MET A 68 -6.22 6.56 -15.16
C MET A 68 -6.72 8.00 -14.96
N VAL A 69 -6.17 8.68 -13.96
CA VAL A 69 -6.55 10.08 -13.67
C VAL A 69 -6.16 10.98 -14.83
N GLN A 70 -4.98 10.77 -15.40
CA GLN A 70 -4.47 11.57 -16.51
C GLN A 70 -5.36 11.47 -17.75
N GLU A 71 -5.90 10.29 -18.05
CA GLU A 71 -6.84 10.13 -19.16
C GLU A 71 -8.08 11.00 -18.95
N LEU A 72 -8.61 11.04 -17.75
CA LEU A 72 -9.76 11.88 -17.43
C LEU A 72 -9.45 13.37 -17.53
N GLU A 73 -8.25 13.77 -17.09
CA GLU A 73 -7.84 15.18 -17.17
C GLU A 73 -7.69 15.66 -18.61
N VAL A 74 -7.19 14.80 -19.50
CA VAL A 74 -6.95 15.17 -20.89
C VAL A 74 -8.22 15.09 -21.74
N GLY A 75 -8.99 14.00 -21.61
CA GLY A 75 -10.13 13.75 -22.49
C GLY A 75 -11.49 13.80 -21.81
N GLY A 76 -11.54 13.89 -20.50
CA GLY A 76 -12.78 13.89 -19.73
C GLY A 76 -13.44 12.53 -19.61
N GLN A 77 -12.87 11.51 -20.24
CA GLN A 77 -13.38 10.15 -20.18
C GLN A 77 -12.24 9.17 -20.42
N PHE A 78 -12.45 7.92 -20.06
CA PHE A 78 -11.45 6.88 -20.31
C PHE A 78 -11.37 6.57 -21.80
N SER A 79 -10.15 6.53 -22.32
CA SER A 79 -9.88 6.10 -23.69
C SER A 79 -9.69 4.59 -23.79
N LYS A 80 -9.38 3.94 -22.67
CA LYS A 80 -9.22 2.49 -22.56
C LYS A 80 -10.41 1.90 -21.85
N ASN A 81 -10.69 0.63 -22.13
CA ASN A 81 -11.77 -0.08 -21.45
C ASN A 81 -11.27 -0.62 -20.11
N TYR A 82 -11.24 0.24 -19.10
CA TYR A 82 -10.93 -0.19 -17.75
C TYR A 82 -12.10 -0.97 -17.16
N THR A 83 -11.80 -2.08 -16.52
CA THR A 83 -12.81 -2.88 -15.82
C THR A 83 -12.86 -2.49 -14.35
N GLN A 84 -13.95 -2.86 -13.69
CA GLN A 84 -14.08 -2.69 -12.26
C GLN A 84 -12.97 -3.46 -11.53
N GLU A 85 -12.65 -4.67 -12.01
CA GLU A 85 -11.59 -5.49 -11.45
C GLU A 85 -10.23 -4.81 -11.54
N TYR A 86 -9.94 -4.17 -12.67
CA TYR A 86 -8.70 -3.43 -12.85
C TYR A 86 -8.57 -2.27 -11.86
N VAL A 87 -9.64 -1.48 -11.72
CA VAL A 87 -9.65 -0.34 -10.78
C VAL A 87 -9.46 -0.85 -9.34
N ASN A 88 -10.19 -1.88 -8.96
CA ASN A 88 -10.09 -2.46 -7.62
C ASN A 88 -8.70 -3.01 -7.35
N GLU A 89 -8.08 -3.65 -8.33
CA GLU A 89 -6.71 -4.17 -8.20
C GLU A 89 -5.70 -3.04 -8.00
N LYS A 90 -5.75 -2.01 -8.83
CA LYS A 90 -4.76 -0.92 -8.77
C LYS A 90 -4.91 -0.08 -7.51
N ILE A 91 -6.13 0.24 -7.14
CA ILE A 91 -6.39 0.96 -5.88
C ILE A 91 -6.02 0.06 -4.69
N GLY A 92 -6.44 -1.21 -4.73
CA GLY A 92 -6.17 -2.16 -3.66
C GLY A 92 -4.68 -2.39 -3.42
N ASP A 93 -3.88 -2.53 -4.47
CA ASP A 93 -2.43 -2.68 -4.34
C ASP A 93 -1.81 -1.51 -3.60
N ASN A 94 -2.24 -0.28 -3.91
CA ASN A 94 -1.74 0.91 -3.24
C ASN A 94 -2.16 0.96 -1.77
N ILE A 95 -3.39 0.59 -1.46
CA ILE A 95 -3.86 0.52 -0.08
C ILE A 95 -3.05 -0.51 0.71
N ASN A 96 -2.79 -1.68 0.12
CA ASN A 96 -1.99 -2.72 0.78
C ASN A 96 -0.57 -2.25 1.08
N TYR A 97 0.08 -1.56 0.14
CA TYR A 97 1.40 -0.99 0.39
C TYR A 97 1.37 0.06 1.50
N LEU A 98 0.34 0.91 1.53
CA LEU A 98 0.18 1.91 2.59
C LEU A 98 -0.04 1.28 3.96
N LEU A 99 -0.79 0.18 4.02
CA LEU A 99 -1.00 -0.55 5.29
C LEU A 99 0.29 -1.18 5.79
N LEU A 100 1.08 -1.77 4.90
CA LEU A 100 2.39 -2.30 5.26
C LEU A 100 3.33 -1.20 5.73
N LEU A 101 3.37 -0.08 5.01
CA LEU A 101 4.19 1.06 5.38
C LEU A 101 3.77 1.62 6.75
N ARG A 102 2.47 1.74 6.99
CA ARG A 102 1.95 2.17 8.30
C ARG A 102 2.50 1.29 9.42
N ALA A 103 2.44 -0.03 9.24
CA ALA A 103 2.93 -0.97 10.24
C ALA A 103 4.44 -0.81 10.47
N MET A 104 5.23 -0.65 9.40
CA MET A 104 6.67 -0.41 9.52
C MET A 104 6.98 0.86 10.31
N LEU A 105 6.27 1.95 10.00
CA LEU A 105 6.47 3.23 10.65
C LEU A 105 6.06 3.17 12.13
N LEU A 106 4.95 2.49 12.44
CA LEU A 106 4.53 2.30 13.83
C LEU A 106 5.57 1.50 14.62
N GLU A 107 6.15 0.50 14.01
CA GLU A 107 7.21 -0.30 14.65
C GLU A 107 8.44 0.55 14.94
N ARG A 108 8.81 1.46 14.03
CA ARG A 108 9.91 2.42 14.27
C ARG A 108 9.63 3.33 15.45
N LEU A 109 8.41 3.83 15.56
CA LEU A 109 8.02 4.68 16.68
C LEU A 109 8.11 3.93 18.01
N GLN A 110 7.68 2.68 18.06
CA GLN A 110 7.81 1.86 19.26
C GLN A 110 9.27 1.66 19.67
N THR A 111 10.13 1.37 18.70
CA THR A 111 11.56 1.19 18.95
C THR A 111 12.17 2.47 19.49
N ASN A 112 11.86 3.63 18.92
CA ASN A 112 12.35 4.91 19.40
C ASN A 112 11.90 5.22 20.81
N ASN A 113 10.62 4.94 21.13
CA ASN A 113 10.08 5.17 22.48
C ASN A 113 10.72 4.25 23.51
N ASN A 114 11.08 3.03 23.12
CA ASN A 114 11.72 2.07 24.03
C ASN A 114 13.21 2.36 24.21
N THR A 115 13.84 3.05 23.27
CA THR A 115 15.29 3.19 23.30
C THR A 115 15.77 4.30 24.15
N THR A 116 14.98 5.31 24.52
CA THR A 116 15.50 6.15 25.47
C THR A 116 14.78 7.24 25.95
N TYR A 117 14.37 8.01 25.26
CA TYR A 117 13.92 9.20 25.77
C TYR A 117 12.92 9.61 24.87
N ASP A 118 12.01 9.81 25.48
CA ASP A 118 11.03 10.64 24.93
C ASP A 118 11.66 11.98 24.71
N THR A 119 12.05 12.20 23.56
CA THR A 119 12.31 13.59 23.24
C THR A 119 11.04 14.34 23.05
N GLY A 120 9.92 13.68 23.07
CA GLY A 120 8.61 14.28 23.20
C GLY A 120 8.30 15.46 22.39
N SER A 121 9.19 15.91 21.71
CA SER A 121 9.05 17.20 21.14
C SER A 121 8.95 17.05 19.66
N TYR A 122 7.83 17.16 19.27
CA TYR A 122 7.56 17.54 17.91
C TYR A 122 7.00 18.94 17.92
#